data_68d1ac05677f8e3a8525bd148ab66f35
#
_entry.id   68d1ac05677f8e3a8525bd148ab66f35
#
_cell.length_a   1.000
_cell.length_b   1.000
_cell.length_c   1.000
_cell.angle_alpha   90.00
_cell.angle_beta   90.00
_cell.angle_gamma   90.00
#
_symmetry.space_group_name_H-M   'P 1'
#
loop_
_entity.id
_entity.type
_entity.pdbx_description
1 polymer ?
#
loop_
_entity_poly.entity_id
_entity_poly.type
_entity_poly.pdbx_seq_one_letter_code
_entity_poly.pdbx_strand_id
1 'polypeptide(L)'
;MNRQPYGTPPQWWPPRLTPWWIRATRGWRRNMLRRKQRIVEVDFHGVDILRREIDAGHGVLITPNHAVHYDSAALYLAADQVDLPLYFMVAWQVFSMSSTFECWFMQRIGCFSVNREATDRQAMKQAIHILQNEPYPLVIFPEGDVYHTTDEVTPFREGAAALALSAAKRSKREIVAVPCGIKFWYLEDVRSSILETLELLEERLFQRTHPELREQDRIHRLAEAIIALKELDYLGYTNQGRVRQRTGQLVETILQHIEQRHATPISRRGDIPNRVKALRQSVIAKLEANIELPDVDIPPDEQRRLVRDMEDLFFVMQLYSYRGDYLDGQPSLERVAETLDKLEEDILERDLPTVRGRRRAEVRFGTPIPIASGESRTSVADLTMQLQQAVQAQIDAINACRH
;
A
#
# COMPACT_ATOMS: atom_id res chain seq x y z
N MET A 1 -8.08 6.31 3.89
CA MET A 1 -7.36 5.32 4.71
C MET A 1 -5.99 5.79 5.20
N ASN A 2 -5.41 6.76 4.54
CA ASN A 2 -4.05 7.22 4.82
C ASN A 2 -3.95 8.27 5.95
N ARG A 3 -5.05 8.85 6.38
CA ARG A 3 -5.09 9.89 7.42
C ARG A 3 -5.49 9.28 8.76
N GLN A 4 -4.51 8.66 9.44
CA GLN A 4 -4.77 8.05 10.72
C GLN A 4 -3.97 8.76 11.80
N PRO A 5 -4.64 9.61 12.61
CA PRO A 5 -4.00 10.16 13.78
C PRO A 5 -3.55 9.00 14.67
N TYR A 6 -2.30 9.06 15.15
CA TYR A 6 -1.82 8.15 16.17
C TYR A 6 -2.57 8.44 17.48
N GLY A 7 -3.76 7.85 17.64
CA GLY A 7 -4.65 8.12 18.77
C GLY A 7 -4.74 6.98 19.77
N THR A 8 -4.34 5.76 19.38
CA THR A 8 -4.39 4.57 20.24
C THR A 8 -3.17 3.70 20.02
N PRO A 9 -2.63 3.04 21.06
CA PRO A 9 -1.55 2.08 20.90
C PRO A 9 -1.93 0.97 19.92
N PRO A 10 -0.96 0.45 19.10
CA PRO A 10 -1.20 -0.65 18.20
C PRO A 10 -1.74 -1.88 18.95
N GLN A 11 -2.83 -2.44 18.46
CA GLN A 11 -3.41 -3.66 19.02
C GLN A 11 -3.07 -4.85 18.11
N TRP A 12 -2.82 -6.02 18.73
CA TRP A 12 -2.57 -7.26 18.03
C TRP A 12 -3.86 -8.04 17.76
N TRP A 13 -4.10 -8.37 16.49
CA TRP A 13 -5.16 -9.29 16.05
C TRP A 13 -4.51 -10.52 15.38
N PRO A 14 -4.52 -11.70 16.06
CA PRO A 14 -3.97 -12.93 15.50
C PRO A 14 -4.84 -13.48 14.36
N PRO A 15 -4.28 -14.24 13.41
CA PRO A 15 -5.06 -14.92 12.41
C PRO A 15 -5.86 -16.06 13.05
N ARG A 16 -7.04 -16.33 12.50
CA ARG A 16 -7.92 -17.45 12.89
C ARG A 16 -8.47 -18.11 11.62
N LEU A 17 -7.59 -18.35 10.65
CA LEU A 17 -7.96 -18.89 9.35
C LEU A 17 -8.88 -20.11 9.51
N THR A 18 -10.04 -20.06 8.87
CA THR A 18 -11.07 -21.08 8.98
C THR A 18 -11.53 -21.49 7.58
N PRO A 19 -10.94 -22.55 6.96
CA PRO A 19 -11.20 -22.90 5.56
C PRO A 19 -12.68 -23.14 5.24
N TRP A 20 -13.42 -23.82 6.12
CA TRP A 20 -14.85 -24.04 5.90
C TRP A 20 -15.66 -22.73 5.87
N TRP A 21 -15.26 -21.73 6.70
CA TRP A 21 -15.89 -20.41 6.73
C TRP A 21 -15.62 -19.64 5.43
N ILE A 22 -14.38 -19.73 4.92
CA ILE A 22 -13.99 -19.14 3.64
C ILE A 22 -14.88 -19.69 2.53
N ARG A 23 -15.07 -21.02 2.48
CA ARG A 23 -15.94 -21.68 1.50
C ARG A 23 -17.39 -21.26 1.64
N ALA A 24 -17.93 -21.29 2.84
CA ALA A 24 -19.32 -20.92 3.12
C ALA A 24 -19.64 -19.46 2.75
N THR A 25 -18.69 -18.53 2.92
CA THR A 25 -18.90 -17.10 2.65
C THR A 25 -18.50 -16.66 1.25
N ARG A 26 -17.98 -17.56 0.41
CA ARG A 26 -17.48 -17.28 -0.96
C ARG A 26 -18.49 -16.49 -1.81
N GLY A 27 -19.72 -16.97 -1.90
CA GLY A 27 -20.77 -16.33 -2.69
C GLY A 27 -21.14 -14.93 -2.19
N TRP A 28 -21.20 -14.76 -0.87
CA TRP A 28 -21.47 -13.46 -0.24
C TRP A 28 -20.33 -12.47 -0.50
N ARG A 29 -19.05 -12.88 -0.33
CA ARG A 29 -17.88 -12.04 -0.60
C ARG A 29 -17.85 -11.57 -2.07
N ARG A 30 -18.05 -12.51 -3.01
CA ARG A 30 -18.13 -12.20 -4.45
C ARG A 30 -19.22 -11.16 -4.74
N ASN A 31 -20.41 -11.36 -4.19
CA ASN A 31 -21.53 -10.44 -4.42
C ASN A 31 -21.27 -9.05 -3.80
N MET A 32 -20.66 -9.01 -2.59
CA MET A 32 -20.28 -7.77 -1.95
C MET A 32 -19.29 -6.96 -2.80
N LEU A 33 -18.26 -7.61 -3.34
CA LEU A 33 -17.25 -6.96 -4.20
C LEU A 33 -17.83 -6.49 -5.52
N ARG A 34 -18.72 -7.30 -6.14
CA ARG A 34 -19.46 -6.87 -7.35
C ARG A 34 -20.31 -5.62 -7.09
N ARG A 35 -20.97 -5.54 -5.94
CA ARG A 35 -21.84 -4.40 -5.60
C ARG A 35 -21.05 -3.17 -5.14
N LYS A 36 -20.10 -3.34 -4.23
CA LYS A 36 -19.35 -2.22 -3.63
C LYS A 36 -18.23 -1.71 -4.53
N GLN A 37 -17.51 -2.61 -5.20
CA GLN A 37 -16.30 -2.27 -5.98
C GLN A 37 -16.50 -2.43 -7.49
N ARG A 38 -17.68 -2.86 -7.93
CA ARG A 38 -17.99 -3.14 -9.34
C ARG A 38 -16.97 -4.05 -10.04
N ILE A 39 -16.28 -4.92 -9.29
CA ILE A 39 -15.42 -5.97 -9.84
C ILE A 39 -16.34 -7.11 -10.27
N VAL A 40 -16.57 -7.25 -11.58
CA VAL A 40 -17.53 -8.21 -12.14
C VAL A 40 -16.86 -9.44 -12.72
N GLU A 41 -15.61 -9.33 -13.13
CA GLU A 41 -14.78 -10.38 -13.70
C GLU A 41 -13.43 -10.42 -13.00
N VAL A 42 -12.89 -11.63 -12.83
CA VAL A 42 -11.51 -11.84 -12.33
C VAL A 42 -10.87 -12.91 -13.17
N ASP A 43 -9.86 -12.53 -13.92
CA ASP A 43 -9.00 -13.44 -14.67
C ASP A 43 -7.72 -13.71 -13.85
N PHE A 44 -7.23 -14.93 -13.91
CA PHE A 44 -6.00 -15.28 -13.21
C PHE A 44 -5.15 -16.23 -14.03
N HIS A 45 -3.84 -16.00 -13.94
CA HIS A 45 -2.83 -16.74 -14.67
C HIS A 45 -1.76 -17.30 -13.71
N GLY A 46 -1.19 -18.44 -14.03
CA GLY A 46 -0.11 -19.04 -13.24
C GLY A 46 -0.54 -19.65 -11.91
N VAL A 47 -1.84 -19.91 -11.70
CA VAL A 47 -2.35 -20.57 -10.48
C VAL A 47 -1.80 -22.00 -10.33
N ASP A 48 -1.55 -22.68 -11.44
CA ASP A 48 -0.90 -23.99 -11.49
C ASP A 48 0.54 -23.95 -10.93
N ILE A 49 1.24 -22.84 -11.12
CA ILE A 49 2.56 -22.59 -10.53
C ILE A 49 2.44 -22.53 -9.01
N LEU A 50 1.52 -21.68 -8.53
CA LEU A 50 1.26 -21.52 -7.09
C LEU A 50 0.86 -22.87 -6.45
N ARG A 51 -0.03 -23.63 -7.11
CA ARG A 51 -0.49 -24.91 -6.60
C ARG A 51 0.62 -25.95 -6.53
N ARG A 52 1.52 -26.01 -7.54
CA ARG A 52 2.68 -26.93 -7.50
C ARG A 52 3.59 -26.69 -6.30
N GLU A 53 3.85 -25.43 -5.96
CA GLU A 53 4.68 -25.08 -4.80
C GLU A 53 4.04 -25.50 -3.48
N ILE A 54 2.71 -25.34 -3.38
CA ILE A 54 1.94 -25.76 -2.20
C ILE A 54 1.89 -27.29 -2.09
N ASP A 55 1.63 -27.97 -3.20
CA ASP A 55 1.55 -29.45 -3.23
C ASP A 55 2.92 -30.09 -2.96
N ALA A 56 4.02 -29.41 -3.30
CA ALA A 56 5.37 -29.80 -2.92
C ALA A 56 5.67 -29.61 -1.43
N GLY A 57 4.77 -28.99 -0.68
CA GLY A 57 4.91 -28.74 0.75
C GLY A 57 5.77 -27.53 1.09
N HIS A 58 6.08 -26.68 0.12
CA HIS A 58 6.87 -25.48 0.34
C HIS A 58 6.12 -24.44 1.18
N GLY A 59 6.86 -23.61 1.92
CA GLY A 59 6.33 -22.40 2.54
C GLY A 59 6.27 -21.28 1.52
N VAL A 60 5.06 -20.84 1.17
CA VAL A 60 4.84 -19.92 0.07
C VAL A 60 4.54 -18.51 0.56
N LEU A 61 5.38 -17.54 0.15
CA LEU A 61 5.15 -16.11 0.30
C LEU A 61 4.69 -15.53 -1.04
N ILE A 62 3.50 -14.95 -1.09
CA ILE A 62 3.00 -14.22 -2.26
C ILE A 62 3.30 -12.73 -2.05
N THR A 63 3.96 -12.11 -3.02
CA THR A 63 4.32 -10.68 -3.00
C THR A 63 3.64 -9.96 -4.16
N PRO A 64 2.43 -9.39 -3.95
CA PRO A 64 1.75 -8.61 -4.99
C PRO A 64 2.16 -7.13 -4.98
N ASN A 65 1.88 -6.41 -6.09
CA ASN A 65 1.82 -4.95 -6.08
C ASN A 65 0.60 -4.45 -5.29
N HIS A 66 0.62 -3.18 -4.86
CA HIS A 66 -0.46 -2.58 -4.06
C HIS A 66 -0.90 -1.23 -4.64
N ALA A 67 -1.67 -1.30 -5.71
CA ALA A 67 -2.11 -0.12 -6.44
C ALA A 67 -3.43 0.47 -5.91
N VAL A 68 -4.35 -0.36 -5.40
CA VAL A 68 -5.66 0.10 -4.92
C VAL A 68 -6.07 -0.61 -3.62
N HIS A 69 -6.97 -0.01 -2.86
CA HIS A 69 -7.42 -0.53 -1.55
C HIS A 69 -8.08 -1.92 -1.58
N TYR A 70 -8.51 -2.38 -2.75
CA TYR A 70 -9.18 -3.68 -2.91
C TYR A 70 -8.35 -4.73 -3.64
N ASP A 71 -7.04 -4.55 -3.78
CA ASP A 71 -6.14 -5.55 -4.38
C ASP A 71 -6.22 -6.91 -3.66
N SER A 72 -6.27 -6.88 -2.33
CA SER A 72 -6.46 -8.11 -1.54
C SER A 72 -7.74 -8.84 -1.88
N ALA A 73 -8.79 -8.10 -2.25
CA ALA A 73 -10.07 -8.68 -2.63
C ALA A 73 -10.01 -9.38 -4.00
N ALA A 74 -9.29 -8.80 -4.98
CA ALA A 74 -9.06 -9.44 -6.27
C ALA A 74 -8.27 -10.75 -6.10
N LEU A 75 -7.23 -10.71 -5.27
CA LEU A 75 -6.43 -11.91 -4.95
C LEU A 75 -7.26 -12.99 -4.25
N TYR A 76 -8.16 -12.58 -3.33
CA TYR A 76 -9.10 -13.50 -2.70
C TYR A 76 -10.06 -14.14 -3.71
N LEU A 77 -10.60 -13.36 -4.64
CA LEU A 77 -11.50 -13.90 -5.67
C LEU A 77 -10.78 -14.89 -6.59
N ALA A 78 -9.52 -14.63 -6.92
CA ALA A 78 -8.69 -15.59 -7.66
C ALA A 78 -8.45 -16.87 -6.85
N ALA A 79 -8.09 -16.77 -5.58
CA ALA A 79 -7.85 -17.88 -4.68
C ALA A 79 -9.13 -18.71 -4.42
N ASP A 80 -10.28 -18.07 -4.32
CA ASP A 80 -11.58 -18.73 -4.17
C ASP A 80 -11.93 -19.65 -5.36
N GLN A 81 -11.46 -19.35 -6.58
CA GLN A 81 -11.73 -20.18 -7.75
C GLN A 81 -11.01 -21.54 -7.70
N VAL A 82 -9.87 -21.58 -7.01
CA VAL A 82 -9.06 -22.77 -6.87
C VAL A 82 -9.11 -23.37 -5.46
N ASP A 83 -10.04 -22.89 -4.65
CA ASP A 83 -10.27 -23.35 -3.27
C ASP A 83 -9.02 -23.23 -2.39
N LEU A 84 -8.29 -22.14 -2.51
CA LEU A 84 -7.04 -21.89 -1.80
C LEU A 84 -7.21 -20.82 -0.72
N PRO A 85 -7.28 -21.17 0.57
CA PRO A 85 -7.19 -20.20 1.66
C PRO A 85 -5.85 -19.48 1.67
N LEU A 86 -5.86 -18.20 2.07
CA LEU A 86 -4.67 -17.36 2.14
C LEU A 86 -4.57 -16.67 3.50
N TYR A 87 -3.35 -16.50 4.00
CA TYR A 87 -3.07 -15.60 5.11
C TYR A 87 -2.70 -14.20 4.56
N PHE A 88 -3.12 -13.14 5.26
CA PHE A 88 -2.79 -11.76 4.90
C PHE A 88 -2.21 -11.01 6.09
N MET A 89 -1.05 -10.40 5.89
CA MET A 89 -0.50 -9.43 6.83
C MET A 89 -1.10 -8.04 6.50
N VAL A 90 -1.84 -7.46 7.45
CA VAL A 90 -2.63 -6.23 7.26
C VAL A 90 -2.23 -5.20 8.30
N ALA A 91 -2.13 -3.92 7.91
CA ALA A 91 -1.86 -2.86 8.86
C ALA A 91 -2.87 -2.85 10.03
N TRP A 92 -2.41 -2.72 11.28
CA TRP A 92 -3.26 -2.74 12.46
C TRP A 92 -4.38 -1.69 12.42
N GLN A 93 -4.11 -0.58 11.75
CA GLN A 93 -5.06 0.50 11.55
C GLN A 93 -6.35 0.03 10.86
N VAL A 94 -6.24 -0.86 9.88
CA VAL A 94 -7.41 -1.41 9.18
C VAL A 94 -8.33 -2.11 10.16
N PHE A 95 -7.77 -2.84 11.14
CA PHE A 95 -8.56 -3.45 12.20
C PHE A 95 -9.16 -2.41 13.15
N SER A 96 -8.40 -1.39 13.54
CA SER A 96 -8.86 -0.37 14.49
C SER A 96 -10.02 0.48 13.95
N MET A 97 -10.11 0.65 12.62
CA MET A 97 -11.20 1.37 11.96
C MET A 97 -12.39 0.48 11.63
N SER A 98 -12.25 -0.83 11.79
CA SER A 98 -13.29 -1.80 11.48
C SER A 98 -14.15 -2.10 12.70
N SER A 99 -15.41 -2.45 12.47
CA SER A 99 -16.31 -2.93 13.52
C SER A 99 -15.81 -4.26 14.11
N THR A 100 -16.26 -4.59 15.31
CA THR A 100 -15.93 -5.88 15.95
C THR A 100 -16.25 -7.09 15.06
N PHE A 101 -17.36 -7.03 14.33
CA PHE A 101 -17.72 -8.09 13.38
C PHE A 101 -16.76 -8.17 12.20
N GLU A 102 -16.35 -7.03 11.63
CA GLU A 102 -15.38 -7.00 10.52
C GLU A 102 -14.02 -7.50 10.99
N CYS A 103 -13.54 -7.10 12.18
CA CYS A 103 -12.31 -7.64 12.76
C CYS A 103 -12.39 -9.16 12.92
N TRP A 104 -13.48 -9.67 13.49
CA TRP A 104 -13.71 -11.11 13.64
C TRP A 104 -13.74 -11.82 12.27
N PHE A 105 -14.42 -11.21 11.29
CA PHE A 105 -14.49 -11.74 9.92
C PHE A 105 -13.12 -11.77 9.26
N MET A 106 -12.34 -10.68 9.32
CA MET A 106 -10.99 -10.61 8.77
C MET A 106 -10.08 -11.69 9.35
N GLN A 107 -10.12 -11.91 10.68
CA GLN A 107 -9.33 -12.99 11.29
C GLN A 107 -9.72 -14.37 10.74
N ARG A 108 -11.02 -14.64 10.51
CA ARG A 108 -11.52 -15.92 9.99
C ARG A 108 -11.13 -16.19 8.54
N ILE A 109 -10.92 -15.13 7.77
CA ILE A 109 -10.40 -15.26 6.41
C ILE A 109 -8.87 -15.19 6.33
N GLY A 110 -8.14 -15.24 7.47
CA GLY A 110 -6.69 -15.36 7.53
C GLY A 110 -5.92 -14.05 7.70
N CYS A 111 -6.60 -12.91 7.91
CA CYS A 111 -5.93 -11.66 8.17
C CYS A 111 -5.38 -11.60 9.61
N PHE A 112 -4.19 -11.02 9.76
CA PHE A 112 -3.60 -10.66 11.06
C PHE A 112 -2.93 -9.29 10.98
N SER A 113 -2.85 -8.61 12.11
CA SER A 113 -2.35 -7.25 12.14
C SER A 113 -0.83 -7.16 12.14
N VAL A 114 -0.30 -6.04 11.64
CA VAL A 114 1.10 -5.64 11.77
C VAL A 114 1.22 -4.16 12.10
N ASN A 115 2.08 -3.82 13.04
CA ASN A 115 2.52 -2.45 13.25
C ASN A 115 3.67 -2.13 12.28
N ARG A 116 3.36 -1.34 11.23
CA ARG A 116 4.34 -0.95 10.20
C ARG A 116 5.32 0.12 10.69
N GLU A 117 4.99 0.82 11.76
CA GLU A 117 5.77 1.94 12.30
C GLU A 117 6.87 1.48 13.27
N ALA A 118 6.75 0.27 13.82
CA ALA A 118 7.70 -0.30 14.75
C ALA A 118 8.23 -1.66 14.28
N THR A 119 9.19 -2.21 15.03
CA THR A 119 9.61 -3.60 14.85
C THR A 119 8.60 -4.52 15.53
N ASP A 120 7.58 -4.95 14.79
CA ASP A 120 6.53 -5.83 15.31
C ASP A 120 7.02 -7.28 15.38
N ARG A 121 7.60 -7.63 16.53
CA ARG A 121 8.13 -8.98 16.78
C ARG A 121 7.02 -10.03 16.77
N GLN A 122 5.79 -9.67 17.15
CA GLN A 122 4.66 -10.59 17.23
C GLN A 122 4.16 -10.94 15.84
N ALA A 123 3.92 -9.95 14.98
CA ALA A 123 3.56 -10.16 13.59
C ALA A 123 4.66 -10.91 12.82
N MET A 124 5.95 -10.57 13.06
CA MET A 124 7.06 -11.30 12.45
C MET A 124 7.12 -12.77 12.85
N LYS A 125 6.95 -13.10 14.14
CA LYS A 125 6.90 -14.49 14.60
C LYS A 125 5.74 -15.26 13.98
N GLN A 126 4.56 -14.65 13.89
CA GLN A 126 3.39 -15.24 13.26
C GLN A 126 3.62 -15.51 11.78
N ALA A 127 4.17 -14.56 11.05
CA ALA A 127 4.47 -14.70 9.62
C ALA A 127 5.51 -15.81 9.35
N ILE A 128 6.59 -15.85 10.14
CA ILE A 128 7.59 -16.94 10.08
C ILE A 128 6.93 -18.30 10.38
N HIS A 129 6.08 -18.36 11.41
CA HIS A 129 5.35 -19.59 11.75
C HIS A 129 4.49 -20.07 10.58
N ILE A 130 3.75 -19.16 9.93
CA ILE A 130 2.93 -19.48 8.75
C ILE A 130 3.82 -20.09 7.64
N LEU A 131 4.89 -19.42 7.26
CA LEU A 131 5.78 -19.89 6.21
C LEU A 131 6.45 -21.23 6.53
N GLN A 132 6.72 -21.51 7.80
CA GLN A 132 7.41 -22.74 8.22
C GLN A 132 6.47 -23.94 8.45
N ASN A 133 5.21 -23.72 8.85
CA ASN A 133 4.38 -24.76 9.40
C ASN A 133 2.98 -24.86 8.80
N GLU A 134 2.43 -23.75 8.27
CA GLU A 134 1.05 -23.76 7.78
C GLU A 134 0.97 -24.21 6.32
N PRO A 135 -0.12 -24.89 5.91
CA PRO A 135 -0.25 -25.38 4.55
C PRO A 135 -0.68 -24.31 3.54
N TYR A 136 -1.03 -23.14 4.00
CA TYR A 136 -1.57 -22.06 3.14
C TYR A 136 -0.58 -20.91 2.98
N PRO A 137 -0.55 -20.26 1.79
CA PRO A 137 0.35 -19.16 1.51
C PRO A 137 0.13 -17.92 2.41
N LEU A 138 1.21 -17.20 2.64
CA LEU A 138 1.20 -15.88 3.24
C LEU A 138 1.29 -14.81 2.16
N VAL A 139 0.41 -13.81 2.21
CA VAL A 139 0.42 -12.64 1.34
C VAL A 139 0.95 -11.44 2.11
N ILE A 140 1.94 -10.78 1.55
CA ILE A 140 2.47 -9.49 2.04
C ILE A 140 2.57 -8.56 0.84
N PHE A 141 2.00 -7.36 0.94
CA PHE A 141 2.15 -6.28 -0.03
C PHE A 141 3.42 -5.49 0.29
N PRO A 142 4.54 -5.70 -0.44
CA PRO A 142 5.84 -5.17 -0.02
C PRO A 142 5.97 -3.67 -0.20
N GLU A 143 5.14 -3.03 -1.02
CA GLU A 143 5.07 -1.58 -1.15
C GLU A 143 4.73 -0.92 0.18
N GLY A 144 3.96 -1.62 1.01
CA GLY A 144 3.61 -1.22 2.36
C GLY A 144 2.57 -0.12 2.46
N ASP A 145 2.09 0.41 1.33
CA ASP A 145 0.98 1.36 1.24
C ASP A 145 0.32 1.28 -0.14
N VAL A 146 -0.82 1.98 -0.34
CA VAL A 146 -1.52 2.08 -1.62
C VAL A 146 -1.07 3.34 -2.34
N TYR A 147 -0.60 3.22 -3.58
CA TYR A 147 0.00 4.34 -4.32
C TYR A 147 -0.80 4.79 -5.55
N HIS A 148 -1.88 4.12 -5.92
CA HIS A 148 -2.68 4.43 -7.11
C HIS A 148 -1.86 4.46 -8.42
N THR A 149 -0.95 3.50 -8.57
CA THR A 149 -0.10 3.34 -9.77
C THR A 149 -0.06 1.87 -10.16
N THR A 150 -1.03 1.42 -10.98
CA THR A 150 -1.15 0.01 -11.34
C THR A 150 -0.09 -0.44 -12.34
N ASP A 151 0.40 0.48 -13.20
CA ASP A 151 1.38 0.16 -14.25
C ASP A 151 2.82 0.11 -13.74
N GLU A 152 3.08 0.70 -12.60
CA GLU A 152 4.43 0.84 -12.06
C GLU A 152 4.47 0.49 -10.59
N VAL A 153 5.31 -0.49 -10.26
CA VAL A 153 5.53 -0.91 -8.88
C VAL A 153 6.34 0.14 -8.13
N THR A 154 5.84 0.58 -6.99
CA THR A 154 6.57 1.47 -6.09
C THR A 154 7.69 0.69 -5.40
N PRO A 155 8.82 1.33 -5.01
CA PRO A 155 9.92 0.65 -4.36
C PRO A 155 9.48 -0.20 -3.17
N PHE A 156 9.87 -1.48 -3.18
CA PHE A 156 9.53 -2.43 -2.13
C PHE A 156 10.27 -2.13 -0.84
N ARG A 157 9.57 -2.27 0.27
CA ARG A 157 10.16 -2.26 1.62
C ARG A 157 10.82 -3.61 1.90
N GLU A 158 11.93 -3.60 2.60
CA GLU A 158 12.74 -4.79 2.90
C GLU A 158 12.05 -5.83 3.81
N GLY A 159 10.92 -5.48 4.43
CA GLY A 159 10.23 -6.32 5.41
C GLY A 159 9.86 -7.72 4.91
N ALA A 160 9.34 -7.84 3.70
CA ALA A 160 8.94 -9.12 3.11
C ALA A 160 10.16 -10.02 2.83
N ALA A 161 11.23 -9.46 2.26
CA ALA A 161 12.49 -10.17 2.00
C ALA A 161 13.18 -10.61 3.30
N ALA A 162 13.29 -9.72 4.28
CA ALA A 162 13.87 -10.03 5.59
C ALA A 162 13.12 -11.16 6.31
N LEU A 163 11.79 -11.16 6.21
CA LEU A 163 10.94 -12.18 6.77
C LEU A 163 11.12 -13.53 6.06
N ALA A 164 11.15 -13.54 4.72
CA ALA A 164 11.37 -14.76 3.93
C ALA A 164 12.74 -15.39 4.24
N LEU A 165 13.81 -14.61 4.26
CA LEU A 165 15.16 -15.06 4.63
C LEU A 165 15.22 -15.58 6.08
N SER A 166 14.50 -14.92 7.00
CA SER A 166 14.43 -15.37 8.40
C SER A 166 13.67 -16.67 8.57
N ALA A 167 12.60 -16.86 7.79
CA ALA A 167 11.85 -18.11 7.75
C ALA A 167 12.70 -19.25 7.19
N ALA A 168 13.41 -19.03 6.08
CA ALA A 168 14.24 -20.05 5.43
C ALA A 168 15.39 -20.56 6.30
N LYS A 169 16.03 -19.70 7.12
CA LYS A 169 17.15 -20.08 7.99
C LYS A 169 16.88 -21.23 8.97
N ARG A 170 15.62 -21.38 9.40
CA ARG A 170 15.23 -22.37 10.43
C ARG A 170 14.10 -23.28 9.94
N SER A 171 13.74 -23.22 8.68
CA SER A 171 12.70 -24.04 8.10
C SER A 171 13.21 -25.45 7.81
N LYS A 172 12.32 -26.44 8.02
CA LYS A 172 12.53 -27.83 7.57
C LYS A 172 12.05 -28.06 6.14
N ARG A 173 11.27 -27.14 5.59
CA ARG A 173 10.77 -27.15 4.22
C ARG A 173 11.35 -26.00 3.42
N GLU A 174 11.34 -26.10 2.13
CA GLU A 174 11.75 -24.99 1.26
C GLU A 174 10.79 -23.83 1.41
N ILE A 175 11.34 -22.61 1.36
CA ILE A 175 10.56 -21.37 1.34
C ILE A 175 10.72 -20.77 -0.05
N VAL A 176 9.61 -20.42 -0.67
CA VAL A 176 9.58 -19.79 -1.98
C VAL A 176 8.79 -18.48 -1.95
N ALA A 177 9.23 -17.48 -2.69
CA ALA A 177 8.45 -16.29 -2.92
C ALA A 177 7.84 -16.33 -4.34
N VAL A 178 6.54 -16.08 -4.44
CA VAL A 178 5.80 -16.05 -5.71
C VAL A 178 5.42 -14.61 -6.00
N PRO A 179 6.03 -13.95 -6.99
CA PRO A 179 5.65 -12.60 -7.39
C PRO A 179 4.25 -12.62 -8.02
N CYS A 180 3.44 -11.59 -7.73
CA CYS A 180 2.08 -11.51 -8.23
C CYS A 180 1.80 -10.11 -8.78
N GLY A 181 1.32 -10.02 -10.02
CA GLY A 181 0.80 -8.79 -10.60
C GLY A 181 -0.71 -8.73 -10.46
N ILE A 182 -1.24 -7.58 -10.02
CA ILE A 182 -2.67 -7.31 -9.93
C ILE A 182 -2.95 -6.05 -10.72
N LYS A 183 -3.90 -6.11 -11.65
CA LYS A 183 -4.33 -4.96 -12.44
C LYS A 183 -5.85 -4.94 -12.61
N PHE A 184 -6.40 -3.72 -12.74
CA PHE A 184 -7.83 -3.49 -12.98
C PHE A 184 -8.03 -2.79 -14.31
N TRP A 185 -9.05 -3.22 -15.04
CA TRP A 185 -9.46 -2.67 -16.31
C TRP A 185 -10.91 -2.25 -16.24
N TYR A 186 -11.24 -1.08 -16.78
CA TYR A 186 -12.64 -0.70 -16.98
C TYR A 186 -13.25 -1.48 -18.16
N LEU A 187 -14.46 -1.97 -17.96
CA LEU A 187 -15.25 -2.66 -18.99
C LEU A 187 -16.21 -1.73 -19.71
N GLU A 188 -16.23 -0.47 -19.35
CA GLU A 188 -17.08 0.58 -19.91
C GLU A 188 -16.33 1.91 -19.93
N ASP A 189 -16.79 2.86 -20.74
CA ASP A 189 -16.21 4.21 -20.76
C ASP A 189 -16.61 4.95 -19.47
N VAL A 190 -15.63 5.37 -18.69
CA VAL A 190 -15.82 6.07 -17.41
C VAL A 190 -15.47 7.56 -17.49
N ARG A 191 -15.28 8.11 -18.70
CA ARG A 191 -14.90 9.52 -18.88
C ARG A 191 -15.89 10.48 -18.25
N SER A 192 -17.20 10.22 -18.32
CA SER A 192 -18.20 11.07 -17.65
C SER A 192 -17.92 11.20 -16.16
N SER A 193 -17.65 10.07 -15.49
CA SER A 193 -17.31 10.07 -14.05
C SER A 193 -15.97 10.75 -13.74
N ILE A 194 -14.99 10.63 -14.64
CA ILE A 194 -13.72 11.36 -14.54
C ILE A 194 -13.97 12.87 -14.62
N LEU A 195 -14.76 13.33 -15.58
CA LEU A 195 -15.09 14.75 -15.77
C LEU A 195 -15.86 15.31 -14.58
N GLU A 196 -16.86 14.59 -14.08
CA GLU A 196 -17.62 14.99 -12.87
C GLU A 196 -16.70 15.15 -11.65
N THR A 197 -15.73 14.23 -11.47
CA THR A 197 -14.75 14.33 -10.37
C THR A 197 -13.80 15.52 -10.57
N LEU A 198 -13.32 15.76 -11.79
CA LEU A 198 -12.48 16.91 -12.10
C LEU A 198 -13.20 18.22 -11.79
N GLU A 199 -14.46 18.37 -12.21
CA GLU A 199 -15.28 19.55 -11.92
C GLU A 199 -15.41 19.76 -10.40
N LEU A 200 -15.71 18.71 -9.65
CA LEU A 200 -15.81 18.78 -8.20
C LEU A 200 -14.50 19.24 -7.53
N LEU A 201 -13.35 18.72 -7.99
CA LEU A 201 -12.04 19.09 -7.46
C LEU A 201 -11.66 20.53 -7.83
N GLU A 202 -11.94 20.94 -9.06
CA GLU A 202 -11.70 22.31 -9.51
C GLU A 202 -12.59 23.32 -8.78
N GLU A 203 -13.87 23.02 -8.59
CA GLU A 203 -14.77 23.85 -7.77
C GLU A 203 -14.26 23.99 -6.34
N ARG A 204 -13.76 22.89 -5.76
CA ARG A 204 -13.22 22.87 -4.40
C ARG A 204 -11.96 23.74 -4.25
N LEU A 205 -11.05 23.71 -5.25
CA LEU A 205 -9.75 24.43 -5.18
C LEU A 205 -9.81 25.82 -5.80
N PHE A 206 -10.50 25.99 -6.93
CA PHE A 206 -10.48 27.21 -7.73
C PHE A 206 -11.79 27.99 -7.69
N GLN A 207 -12.87 27.39 -7.17
CA GLN A 207 -14.25 27.93 -7.27
C GLN A 207 -14.67 28.17 -8.73
N ARG A 208 -14.08 27.44 -9.67
CA ARG A 208 -14.30 27.55 -11.10
C ARG A 208 -13.85 26.27 -11.81
N THR A 209 -14.63 25.77 -12.77
CA THR A 209 -14.31 24.63 -13.63
C THR A 209 -13.63 25.07 -14.92
N HIS A 210 -12.90 24.15 -15.55
CA HIS A 210 -12.14 24.38 -16.80
C HIS A 210 -12.45 23.31 -17.87
N PRO A 211 -13.72 23.22 -18.34
CA PRO A 211 -14.13 22.17 -19.29
C PRO A 211 -13.47 22.32 -20.67
N GLU A 212 -12.90 23.48 -20.99
CA GLU A 212 -12.16 23.75 -22.22
C GLU A 212 -10.80 23.08 -22.30
N LEU A 213 -10.26 22.59 -21.16
CA LEU A 213 -8.97 21.92 -21.09
C LEU A 213 -9.12 20.39 -21.17
N ARG A 214 -8.05 19.71 -21.64
CA ARG A 214 -7.99 18.25 -21.60
C ARG A 214 -7.86 17.74 -20.15
N GLU A 215 -8.33 16.52 -19.89
CA GLU A 215 -8.32 15.94 -18.53
C GLU A 215 -6.90 15.97 -17.88
N GLN A 216 -5.86 15.68 -18.66
CA GLN A 216 -4.46 15.72 -18.19
C GLN A 216 -4.02 17.13 -17.77
N ASP A 217 -4.38 18.15 -18.56
CA ASP A 217 -4.02 19.53 -18.28
C ASP A 217 -4.76 20.03 -17.01
N ARG A 218 -6.01 19.59 -16.82
CA ARG A 218 -6.81 19.85 -15.60
C ARG A 218 -6.18 19.20 -14.38
N ILE A 219 -5.79 17.92 -14.46
CA ILE A 219 -5.11 17.21 -13.37
C ILE A 219 -3.78 17.89 -13.04
N HIS A 220 -3.00 18.28 -14.06
CA HIS A 220 -1.74 18.98 -13.84
C HIS A 220 -1.92 20.30 -13.10
N ARG A 221 -2.93 21.10 -13.48
CA ARG A 221 -3.27 22.35 -12.78
C ARG A 221 -3.69 22.13 -11.32
N LEU A 222 -4.46 21.08 -11.04
CA LEU A 222 -4.81 20.69 -9.66
C LEU A 222 -3.53 20.38 -8.85
N ALA A 223 -2.63 19.57 -9.41
CA ALA A 223 -1.37 19.24 -8.77
C ALA A 223 -0.49 20.48 -8.52
N GLU A 224 -0.36 21.37 -9.50
CA GLU A 224 0.38 22.64 -9.34
C GLU A 224 -0.21 23.53 -8.23
N ALA A 225 -1.53 23.64 -8.17
CA ALA A 225 -2.21 24.43 -7.15
C ALA A 225 -1.99 23.87 -5.74
N ILE A 226 -2.10 22.53 -5.58
CA ILE A 226 -1.87 21.86 -4.30
C ILE A 226 -0.43 22.09 -3.83
N ILE A 227 0.56 21.88 -4.71
CA ILE A 227 1.96 22.11 -4.36
C ILE A 227 2.20 23.58 -4.00
N ALA A 228 1.66 24.53 -4.76
CA ALA A 228 1.81 25.96 -4.46
C ALA A 228 1.22 26.34 -3.10
N LEU A 229 0.03 25.83 -2.77
CA LEU A 229 -0.58 26.06 -1.45
C LEU A 229 0.27 25.48 -0.32
N LYS A 230 0.82 24.30 -0.51
CA LYS A 230 1.68 23.65 0.49
C LYS A 230 3.04 24.32 0.61
N GLU A 231 3.63 24.79 -0.48
CA GLU A 231 4.84 25.60 -0.42
C GLU A 231 4.62 26.90 0.38
N LEU A 232 3.50 27.58 0.16
CA LEU A 232 3.14 28.76 0.96
C LEU A 232 3.00 28.43 2.46
N ASP A 233 2.39 27.32 2.78
CA ASP A 233 2.16 26.86 4.16
C ASP A 233 3.49 26.53 4.88
N TYR A 234 4.40 25.81 4.20
CA TYR A 234 5.65 25.33 4.80
C TYR A 234 6.85 26.26 4.61
N LEU A 235 6.91 27.00 3.49
CA LEU A 235 8.06 27.82 3.11
C LEU A 235 7.78 29.33 3.18
N GLY A 236 6.50 29.74 3.11
CA GLY A 236 6.08 31.13 3.01
C GLY A 236 6.21 31.72 1.59
N TYR A 237 6.64 30.93 0.61
CA TYR A 237 6.76 31.32 -0.79
C TYR A 237 6.56 30.10 -1.71
N THR A 238 6.33 30.34 -3.01
CA THR A 238 6.21 29.28 -4.01
C THR A 238 7.50 29.15 -4.80
N ASN A 239 7.93 27.90 -5.05
CA ASN A 239 9.05 27.59 -5.93
C ASN A 239 8.63 27.63 -7.40
N GLN A 240 9.63 27.79 -8.28
CA GLN A 240 9.47 27.67 -9.72
C GLN A 240 9.96 26.30 -10.20
N GLY A 241 9.45 25.84 -11.33
CA GLY A 241 9.85 24.57 -11.94
C GLY A 241 8.72 23.55 -12.04
N ARG A 242 9.07 22.34 -12.48
CA ARG A 242 8.10 21.25 -12.67
C ARG A 242 7.58 20.75 -11.32
N VAL A 243 6.33 20.33 -11.27
CA VAL A 243 5.67 19.75 -10.07
C VAL A 243 6.56 18.74 -9.37
N ARG A 244 7.13 17.77 -10.09
CA ARG A 244 8.03 16.74 -9.53
C ARG A 244 9.24 17.34 -8.78
N GLN A 245 9.88 18.36 -9.36
CA GLN A 245 11.03 19.01 -8.73
C GLN A 245 10.62 19.76 -7.47
N ARG A 246 9.54 20.53 -7.55
CA ARG A 246 8.97 21.29 -6.44
C ARG A 246 8.54 20.37 -5.29
N THR A 247 7.87 19.27 -5.62
CA THR A 247 7.49 18.24 -4.65
C THR A 247 8.70 17.66 -3.94
N GLY A 248 9.76 17.31 -4.68
CA GLY A 248 11.00 16.77 -4.07
C GLY A 248 11.69 17.78 -3.13
N GLN A 249 11.71 19.06 -3.49
CA GLN A 249 12.28 20.12 -2.64
C GLN A 249 11.44 20.31 -1.37
N LEU A 250 10.12 20.32 -1.48
CA LEU A 250 9.22 20.45 -0.33
C LEU A 250 9.37 19.30 0.64
N VAL A 251 9.36 18.06 0.12
CA VAL A 251 9.59 16.84 0.92
C VAL A 251 10.90 16.90 1.68
N GLU A 252 11.99 17.28 1.00
CA GLU A 252 13.31 17.36 1.63
C GLU A 252 13.34 18.42 2.72
N THR A 253 12.73 19.58 2.50
CA THR A 253 12.65 20.65 3.50
C THR A 253 11.87 20.23 4.74
N ILE A 254 10.71 19.59 4.56
CA ILE A 254 9.90 19.09 5.69
C ILE A 254 10.70 18.07 6.50
N LEU A 255 11.30 17.08 5.82
CA LEU A 255 12.09 16.05 6.49
C LEU A 255 13.25 16.62 7.27
N GLN A 256 14.02 17.56 6.68
CA GLN A 256 15.14 18.21 7.36
C GLN A 256 14.70 18.98 8.62
N HIS A 257 13.57 19.68 8.58
CA HIS A 257 13.04 20.37 9.75
C HIS A 257 12.67 19.41 10.88
N ILE A 258 12.06 18.26 10.55
CA ILE A 258 11.67 17.26 11.56
C ILE A 258 12.92 16.55 12.10
N GLU A 259 13.88 16.18 11.24
CA GLU A 259 15.16 15.55 11.64
C GLU A 259 15.93 16.44 12.62
N GLN A 260 15.99 17.75 12.36
CA GLN A 260 16.62 18.71 13.26
C GLN A 260 15.93 18.77 14.62
N ARG A 261 14.59 18.81 14.66
CA ARG A 261 13.82 18.87 15.91
C ARG A 261 13.99 17.61 16.76
N HIS A 262 14.12 16.46 16.15
CA HIS A 262 14.23 15.18 16.86
C HIS A 262 15.68 14.74 17.08
N ALA A 263 16.67 15.56 16.70
CA ALA A 263 18.10 15.21 16.75
C ALA A 263 18.41 13.81 16.17
N THR A 264 17.60 13.41 15.19
CA THR A 264 17.77 12.13 14.51
C THR A 264 18.97 12.23 13.58
N PRO A 265 19.94 11.30 13.63
CA PRO A 265 21.07 11.32 12.71
C PRO A 265 20.56 11.36 11.26
N ILE A 266 20.89 12.41 10.54
CA ILE A 266 20.48 12.58 9.14
C ILE A 266 21.16 11.50 8.32
N SER A 267 20.45 10.43 8.04
CA SER A 267 20.86 9.47 7.03
C SER A 267 20.61 10.09 5.64
N ARG A 268 21.51 10.97 5.21
CA ARG A 268 21.45 11.60 3.85
C ARG A 268 21.48 10.57 2.71
N ARG A 269 21.59 9.27 3.03
CA ARG A 269 21.63 8.14 2.09
C ARG A 269 20.39 7.24 2.14
N GLY A 270 19.44 7.48 3.06
CA GLY A 270 18.20 6.71 3.14
C GLY A 270 17.15 7.20 2.11
N ASP A 271 16.38 6.30 1.57
CA ASP A 271 15.18 6.64 0.81
C ASP A 271 14.13 7.32 1.72
N ILE A 272 13.23 8.09 1.12
CA ILE A 272 12.20 8.85 1.85
C ILE A 272 11.36 7.96 2.78
N PRO A 273 10.85 6.77 2.37
CA PRO A 273 10.09 5.89 3.25
C PRO A 273 10.84 5.45 4.50
N ASN A 274 12.14 5.14 4.41
CA ASN A 274 12.93 4.74 5.56
C ASN A 274 13.23 5.91 6.50
N ARG A 275 13.49 7.10 5.97
CA ARG A 275 13.64 8.33 6.77
C ARG A 275 12.35 8.65 7.53
N VAL A 276 11.21 8.62 6.84
CA VAL A 276 9.89 8.82 7.46
C VAL A 276 9.63 7.79 8.55
N LYS A 277 9.91 6.50 8.30
CA LYS A 277 9.75 5.44 9.29
C LYS A 277 10.58 5.72 10.56
N ALA A 278 11.86 6.07 10.42
CA ALA A 278 12.73 6.36 11.55
C ALA A 278 12.23 7.56 12.38
N LEU A 279 11.79 8.63 11.71
CA LEU A 279 11.24 9.82 12.36
C LEU A 279 9.92 9.49 13.07
N ARG A 280 8.99 8.77 12.43
CA ARG A 280 7.73 8.34 13.06
C ARG A 280 8.00 7.50 14.31
N GLN A 281 8.95 6.56 14.27
CA GLN A 281 9.35 5.79 15.45
C GLN A 281 9.84 6.69 16.59
N SER A 282 10.64 7.71 16.28
CA SER A 282 11.14 8.67 17.29
C SER A 282 10.01 9.51 17.89
N VAL A 283 9.06 9.96 17.06
CA VAL A 283 7.89 10.75 17.53
C VAL A 283 6.97 9.87 18.37
N ILE A 284 6.65 8.66 17.92
CA ILE A 284 5.80 7.70 18.62
C ILE A 284 6.40 7.34 19.97
N ALA A 285 7.69 7.06 20.04
CA ALA A 285 8.37 6.75 21.32
C ALA A 285 8.20 7.88 22.35
N LYS A 286 8.24 9.15 21.92
CA LYS A 286 8.00 10.30 22.79
C LYS A 286 6.54 10.39 23.22
N LEU A 287 5.59 10.15 22.29
CA LEU A 287 4.15 10.15 22.61
C LEU A 287 3.77 9.01 23.57
N GLU A 288 4.34 7.81 23.41
CA GLU A 288 4.08 6.65 24.25
C GLU A 288 4.74 6.77 25.64
N ALA A 289 5.93 7.36 25.74
CA ALA A 289 6.56 7.62 27.03
C ALA A 289 5.68 8.45 27.96
N ASN A 290 4.85 9.32 27.41
CA ASN A 290 3.86 10.10 28.14
C ASN A 290 2.68 9.26 28.68
N ILE A 291 2.36 8.16 28.00
CA ILE A 291 1.25 7.26 28.40
C ILE A 291 1.72 6.26 29.48
N GLU A 292 2.95 5.79 29.38
CA GLU A 292 3.53 4.78 30.29
C GLU A 292 4.07 5.36 31.60
N LEU A 293 4.44 6.63 31.61
CA LEU A 293 5.01 7.34 32.75
C LEU A 293 4.15 8.58 33.07
N PRO A 294 3.06 8.46 33.82
CA PRO A 294 2.15 9.57 34.12
C PRO A 294 2.78 10.75 34.87
N ASP A 295 3.98 10.56 35.43
CA ASP A 295 4.76 11.61 36.11
C ASP A 295 5.65 12.45 35.16
N VAL A 296 5.73 12.09 33.87
CA VAL A 296 6.43 12.87 32.83
C VAL A 296 5.40 13.60 32.00
N ASP A 297 4.91 14.73 32.52
CA ASP A 297 3.96 15.58 31.82
C ASP A 297 4.64 16.25 30.63
N ILE A 298 4.40 15.79 29.40
CA ILE A 298 4.83 16.52 28.19
C ILE A 298 4.02 17.82 28.15
N PRO A 299 4.67 18.99 28.04
CA PRO A 299 3.96 20.25 27.90
C PRO A 299 2.96 20.19 26.75
N PRO A 300 1.74 20.75 26.90
CA PRO A 300 0.71 20.73 25.86
C PRO A 300 1.18 21.24 24.49
N ASP A 301 2.15 22.17 24.50
CA ASP A 301 2.76 22.73 23.27
C ASP A 301 3.67 21.70 22.58
N GLU A 302 4.38 20.89 23.34
CA GLU A 302 5.22 19.83 22.79
C GLU A 302 4.36 18.68 22.26
N GLN A 303 3.30 18.30 22.95
CA GLN A 303 2.36 17.30 22.48
C GLN A 303 1.69 17.74 21.16
N ARG A 304 1.25 18.98 21.04
CA ARG A 304 0.72 19.55 19.79
C ARG A 304 1.75 19.51 18.67
N ARG A 305 3.01 19.76 19.00
CA ARG A 305 4.12 19.73 18.02
C ARG A 305 4.39 18.32 17.53
N LEU A 306 4.42 17.32 18.42
CA LEU A 306 4.59 15.90 18.08
C LEU A 306 3.46 15.39 17.16
N VAL A 307 2.21 15.77 17.45
CA VAL A 307 1.07 15.45 16.58
C VAL A 307 1.23 16.07 15.20
N ARG A 308 1.63 17.36 15.13
CA ARG A 308 1.89 18.03 13.85
C ARG A 308 3.04 17.36 13.07
N ASP A 309 4.13 16.97 13.74
CA ASP A 309 5.23 16.23 13.10
C ASP A 309 4.74 14.89 12.50
N MET A 310 3.81 14.19 13.15
CA MET A 310 3.19 12.98 12.58
C MET A 310 2.35 13.29 11.34
N GLU A 311 1.58 14.38 11.35
CA GLU A 311 0.81 14.84 10.18
C GLU A 311 1.74 15.25 9.03
N ASP A 312 2.82 15.95 9.31
CA ASP A 312 3.83 16.34 8.33
C ASP A 312 4.52 15.13 7.70
N LEU A 313 4.89 14.13 8.50
CA LEU A 313 5.47 12.88 8.01
C LEU A 313 4.48 12.07 7.17
N PHE A 314 3.22 12.12 7.51
CA PHE A 314 2.16 11.55 6.70
C PHE A 314 2.06 12.28 5.34
N PHE A 315 2.04 13.61 5.37
CA PHE A 315 1.99 14.42 4.16
C PHE A 315 3.22 14.18 3.24
N VAL A 316 4.40 14.01 3.81
CA VAL A 316 5.60 13.61 3.05
C VAL A 316 5.38 12.32 2.28
N MET A 317 4.74 11.30 2.88
CA MET A 317 4.43 10.05 2.18
C MET A 317 3.38 10.23 1.09
N GLN A 318 2.39 11.12 1.30
CA GLN A 318 1.45 11.48 0.24
C GLN A 318 2.19 12.11 -0.94
N LEU A 319 3.03 13.11 -0.70
CA LEU A 319 3.83 13.76 -1.75
C LEU A 319 4.75 12.77 -2.47
N TYR A 320 5.40 11.88 -1.73
CA TYR A 320 6.27 10.84 -2.29
C TYR A 320 5.54 9.93 -3.28
N SER A 321 4.26 9.68 -3.06
CA SER A 321 3.44 8.83 -3.93
C SER A 321 3.01 9.52 -5.24
N TYR A 322 3.18 10.85 -5.38
CA TYR A 322 2.93 11.57 -6.62
C TYR A 322 4.19 11.60 -7.49
N ARG A 323 4.26 10.74 -8.49
CA ARG A 323 5.45 10.64 -9.36
C ARG A 323 5.63 11.83 -10.31
N GLY A 324 4.57 12.54 -10.61
CA GLY A 324 4.58 13.73 -11.46
C GLY A 324 4.77 13.47 -12.96
N ASP A 325 5.16 12.24 -13.34
CA ASP A 325 5.38 11.78 -14.71
C ASP A 325 4.45 10.62 -15.12
N TYR A 326 3.59 10.17 -14.21
CA TYR A 326 2.71 9.01 -14.45
C TYR A 326 1.68 9.22 -15.57
N LEU A 327 1.33 10.46 -15.87
CA LEU A 327 0.42 10.84 -16.95
C LEU A 327 1.14 11.37 -18.21
N ASP A 328 2.47 11.28 -18.28
CA ASP A 328 3.21 11.74 -19.46
C ASP A 328 2.88 10.90 -20.70
N GLY A 329 2.87 11.55 -21.86
CA GLY A 329 2.56 10.92 -23.15
C GLY A 329 1.07 10.72 -23.39
N GLN A 330 0.65 9.50 -23.71
CA GLN A 330 -0.75 9.11 -23.92
C GLN A 330 -1.16 8.09 -22.83
N PRO A 331 -1.53 8.53 -21.63
CA PRO A 331 -1.91 7.63 -20.56
C PRO A 331 -3.20 6.87 -20.89
N SER A 332 -3.30 5.65 -20.41
CA SER A 332 -4.54 4.88 -20.47
C SER A 332 -5.63 5.53 -19.61
N LEU A 333 -6.89 5.17 -19.87
CA LEU A 333 -8.03 5.64 -19.08
C LEU A 333 -7.87 5.26 -17.60
N GLU A 334 -7.29 4.09 -17.33
CA GLU A 334 -7.00 3.59 -16.00
C GLU A 334 -6.00 4.49 -15.27
N ARG A 335 -4.89 4.89 -15.92
CA ARG A 335 -3.88 5.79 -15.34
C ARG A 335 -4.46 7.16 -14.97
N VAL A 336 -5.31 7.70 -15.85
CA VAL A 336 -6.03 8.96 -15.59
C VAL A 336 -6.94 8.81 -14.38
N ALA A 337 -7.75 7.74 -14.33
CA ALA A 337 -8.66 7.48 -13.24
C ALA A 337 -7.93 7.24 -11.90
N GLU A 338 -6.83 6.48 -11.89
CA GLU A 338 -6.02 6.20 -10.70
C GLU A 338 -5.40 7.48 -10.12
N THR A 339 -4.84 8.34 -10.98
CA THR A 339 -4.31 9.64 -10.54
C THR A 339 -5.41 10.51 -9.95
N LEU A 340 -6.58 10.49 -10.56
CA LEU A 340 -7.73 11.25 -10.08
C LEU A 340 -8.30 10.66 -8.79
N ASP A 341 -8.32 9.33 -8.64
CA ASP A 341 -8.74 8.65 -7.40
C ASP A 341 -7.89 9.10 -6.22
N LYS A 342 -6.56 9.23 -6.44
CA LYS A 342 -5.65 9.73 -5.42
C LYS A 342 -5.91 11.21 -5.08
N LEU A 343 -6.09 12.06 -6.08
CA LEU A 343 -6.43 13.47 -5.85
C LEU A 343 -7.78 13.62 -5.13
N GLU A 344 -8.75 12.76 -5.43
CA GLU A 344 -10.05 12.72 -4.77
C GLU A 344 -9.91 12.38 -3.28
N GLU A 345 -9.11 11.36 -2.93
CA GLU A 345 -8.81 11.02 -1.53
C GLU A 345 -8.12 12.19 -0.80
N ASP A 346 -7.11 12.79 -1.42
CA ASP A 346 -6.28 13.80 -0.78
C ASP A 346 -6.98 15.19 -0.65
N ILE A 347 -7.77 15.60 -1.66
CA ILE A 347 -8.43 16.92 -1.67
C ILE A 347 -9.78 16.90 -0.92
N LEU A 348 -10.56 15.83 -1.15
CA LEU A 348 -11.90 15.70 -0.54
C LEU A 348 -11.87 14.97 0.80
N GLU A 349 -10.67 14.54 1.25
CA GLU A 349 -10.47 13.83 2.52
C GLU A 349 -11.34 12.55 2.62
N ARG A 350 -11.48 11.82 1.51
CA ARG A 350 -12.24 10.59 1.44
C ARG A 350 -11.38 9.38 1.81
N ASP A 351 -11.96 8.43 2.52
CA ASP A 351 -11.28 7.16 2.83
C ASP A 351 -11.11 6.25 1.61
N LEU A 352 -12.00 6.35 0.64
CA LEU A 352 -12.01 5.59 -0.60
C LEU A 352 -12.44 6.49 -1.76
N PRO A 353 -11.87 6.33 -2.95
CA PRO A 353 -12.26 7.09 -4.12
C PRO A 353 -13.61 6.60 -4.69
N THR A 354 -14.18 7.38 -5.57
CA THR A 354 -15.43 7.04 -6.28
C THR A 354 -15.24 5.80 -7.15
N VAL A 355 -16.16 4.85 -7.04
CA VAL A 355 -16.19 3.66 -7.90
C VAL A 355 -16.83 4.04 -9.26
N ARG A 356 -15.99 4.30 -10.27
CA ARG A 356 -16.40 4.92 -11.54
C ARG A 356 -17.20 4.00 -12.47
N GLY A 357 -16.82 2.72 -12.56
CA GLY A 357 -17.45 1.80 -13.50
C GLY A 357 -17.23 0.34 -13.18
N ARG A 358 -17.77 -0.54 -14.02
CA ARG A 358 -17.54 -1.99 -13.94
C ARG A 358 -16.09 -2.29 -14.32
N ARG A 359 -15.46 -3.19 -13.56
CA ARG A 359 -14.04 -3.53 -13.71
C ARG A 359 -13.85 -5.04 -13.82
N ARG A 360 -12.85 -5.39 -14.62
CA ARG A 360 -12.20 -6.69 -14.63
C ARG A 360 -10.93 -6.58 -13.81
N ALA A 361 -10.67 -7.50 -12.91
CA ALA A 361 -9.39 -7.68 -12.25
C ALA A 361 -8.61 -8.78 -12.96
N GLU A 362 -7.32 -8.57 -13.15
CA GLU A 362 -6.40 -9.58 -13.65
C GLU A 362 -5.32 -9.82 -12.60
N VAL A 363 -5.13 -11.10 -12.24
CA VAL A 363 -4.18 -11.56 -11.22
C VAL A 363 -3.23 -12.55 -11.88
N ARG A 364 -1.92 -12.26 -11.88
CA ARG A 364 -0.91 -13.09 -12.54
C ARG A 364 0.18 -13.49 -11.56
N PHE A 365 0.35 -14.79 -11.35
CA PHE A 365 1.43 -15.37 -10.56
C PHE A 365 2.64 -15.64 -11.46
N GLY A 366 3.82 -15.17 -11.04
CA GLY A 366 5.06 -15.37 -11.76
C GLY A 366 5.85 -16.57 -11.30
N THR A 367 7.05 -16.75 -11.88
CA THR A 367 7.96 -17.83 -11.52
C THR A 367 8.38 -17.73 -10.06
N PRO A 368 8.29 -18.85 -9.29
CA PRO A 368 8.72 -18.87 -7.91
C PRO A 368 10.21 -18.57 -7.76
N ILE A 369 10.55 -17.80 -6.74
CA ILE A 369 11.92 -17.46 -6.37
C ILE A 369 12.27 -18.26 -5.12
N PRO A 370 13.15 -19.29 -5.22
CA PRO A 370 13.58 -20.06 -4.05
C PRO A 370 14.38 -19.19 -3.08
N ILE A 371 14.08 -19.28 -1.80
CA ILE A 371 14.78 -18.56 -0.75
C ILE A 371 15.84 -19.46 -0.13
N ALA A 372 17.10 -19.25 -0.50
CA ALA A 372 18.19 -20.10 -0.07
C ALA A 372 18.40 -20.05 1.46
N SER A 373 18.54 -21.25 2.06
CA SER A 373 18.80 -21.41 3.50
C SER A 373 20.29 -21.51 3.86
N GLY A 374 21.22 -21.47 2.89
CA GLY A 374 22.66 -21.78 3.03
C GLY A 374 23.59 -20.56 2.94
N GLU A 375 24.90 -20.84 2.80
CA GLU A 375 26.01 -19.87 2.78
C GLU A 375 26.00 -18.92 1.56
N SER A 376 25.27 -19.22 0.49
CA SER A 376 25.01 -18.29 -0.61
C SER A 376 24.03 -17.21 -0.15
N ARG A 377 24.56 -16.21 0.52
CA ARG A 377 23.79 -15.13 1.14
C ARG A 377 23.30 -14.13 0.10
N THR A 378 22.12 -14.36 -0.41
CA THR A 378 21.34 -13.26 -1.00
C THR A 378 21.09 -12.23 0.12
N SER A 379 21.51 -10.98 -0.09
CA SER A 379 21.24 -9.93 0.89
C SER A 379 19.73 -9.60 0.91
N VAL A 380 19.27 -8.97 1.98
CA VAL A 380 17.87 -8.50 2.07
C VAL A 380 17.57 -7.52 0.94
N ALA A 381 18.51 -6.63 0.65
CA ALA A 381 18.37 -5.63 -0.42
C ALA A 381 18.29 -6.30 -1.81
N ASP A 382 19.14 -7.29 -2.10
CA ASP A 382 19.14 -8.00 -3.39
C ASP A 382 17.83 -8.77 -3.59
N LEU A 383 17.36 -9.49 -2.56
CA LEU A 383 16.08 -10.18 -2.63
C LEU A 383 14.92 -9.20 -2.82
N THR A 384 14.93 -8.07 -2.12
CA THR A 384 13.90 -7.03 -2.27
C THR A 384 13.84 -6.51 -3.70
N MET A 385 14.99 -6.21 -4.29
CA MET A 385 15.09 -5.76 -5.68
C MET A 385 14.63 -6.85 -6.66
N GLN A 386 15.02 -8.09 -6.44
CA GLN A 386 14.60 -9.23 -7.26
C GLN A 386 13.06 -9.43 -7.22
N LEU A 387 12.46 -9.35 -6.04
CA LEU A 387 11.01 -9.44 -5.88
C LEU A 387 10.29 -8.30 -6.60
N GLN A 388 10.78 -7.06 -6.44
CA GLN A 388 10.21 -5.88 -7.10
C GLN A 388 10.24 -6.02 -8.62
N GLN A 389 11.40 -6.39 -9.20
CA GLN A 389 11.54 -6.60 -10.63
C GLN A 389 10.65 -7.73 -11.15
N ALA A 390 10.53 -8.81 -10.39
CA ALA A 390 9.68 -9.93 -10.77
C ALA A 390 8.19 -9.57 -10.75
N VAL A 391 7.74 -8.73 -9.81
CA VAL A 391 6.35 -8.22 -9.80
C VAL A 391 6.11 -7.24 -10.94
N GLN A 392 7.05 -6.31 -11.22
CA GLN A 392 6.94 -5.43 -12.39
C GLN A 392 6.81 -6.24 -13.69
N ALA A 393 7.59 -7.29 -13.85
CA ALA A 393 7.49 -8.15 -15.02
C ALA A 393 6.11 -8.81 -15.18
N GLN A 394 5.38 -9.10 -14.06
CA GLN A 394 4.01 -9.59 -14.17
C GLN A 394 3.04 -8.50 -14.63
N ILE A 395 3.20 -7.25 -14.17
CA ILE A 395 2.41 -6.11 -14.63
C ILE A 395 2.67 -5.84 -16.13
N ASP A 396 3.92 -5.86 -16.54
CA ASP A 396 4.31 -5.66 -17.94
C ASP A 396 3.70 -6.77 -18.85
N ALA A 397 3.70 -8.02 -18.37
CA ALA A 397 3.07 -9.13 -19.08
C ALA A 397 1.54 -8.99 -19.19
N ILE A 398 0.87 -8.49 -18.15
CA ILE A 398 -0.56 -8.17 -18.18
C ILE A 398 -0.82 -7.07 -19.22
N ASN A 399 0.00 -6.01 -19.23
CA ASN A 399 -0.13 -4.90 -20.18
C ASN A 399 0.08 -5.36 -21.65
N ALA A 400 1.03 -6.27 -21.87
CA ALA A 400 1.32 -6.80 -23.21
C ALA A 400 0.20 -7.70 -23.78
N CYS A 401 -0.61 -8.31 -22.93
CA CYS A 401 -1.74 -9.18 -23.35
C CYS A 401 -3.02 -8.42 -23.72
N ARG A 402 -3.03 -7.10 -23.68
CA ARG A 402 -4.21 -6.23 -23.94
C ARG A 402 -4.50 -6.04 -25.44
N HIS A 403 -4.05 -6.91 -26.32
CA HIS A 403 -4.31 -6.78 -27.78
C HIS A 403 -5.50 -7.59 -28.24
#